data_ac8d06e0fbbcf7d7954772fd0577a063
#
_entry.id   ac8d06e0fbbcf7d7954772fd0577a063
#
_cell.length_a   1.000
_cell.length_b   1.000
_cell.length_c   1.000
_cell.angle_alpha   90.00
_cell.angle_beta   90.00
_cell.angle_gamma   90.00
#
_symmetry.space_group_name_H-M   'P 1'
#
loop_
_entity.id
_entity.type
_entity.pdbx_description
1 polymer ?
#
loop_
_entity_poly.entity_id
_entity_poly.type
_entity_poly.pdbx_seq_one_letter_code
_entity_poly.pdbx_strand_id
1 'polypeptide(L)'
;MTDRSFVDTNIWVYAVDAADPAKQARARSVLEPSGNRDLVTSAQVLGEFYRTVTRQFADRVSESDAREMVDRMARLPVVPIDARLVSEAIAGSREWQVSYWDALILAAAETSGCQRLLSEDLSDGRAYRSVTVENPFGG
;
A
#
# COMPACT_ATOMS: atom_id res chain seq x y z
N MET A 1 16.92 -6.50 13.37
CA MET A 1 15.88 -5.46 13.13
C MET A 1 15.02 -5.83 11.95
N THR A 2 13.73 -5.71 12.10
CA THR A 2 12.81 -5.91 10.98
C THR A 2 12.73 -4.63 10.15
N ASP A 3 12.65 -4.79 8.83
CA ASP A 3 12.40 -3.67 7.94
C ASP A 3 10.94 -3.24 8.06
N ARG A 4 10.71 -1.94 8.25
CA ARG A 4 9.37 -1.41 8.22
C ARG A 4 9.01 -1.05 6.79
N SER A 5 7.91 -1.64 6.29
CA SER A 5 7.48 -1.51 4.91
C SER A 5 6.04 -1.01 4.83
N PHE A 6 5.83 -0.01 4.01
CA PHE A 6 4.50 0.47 3.67
C PHE A 6 3.98 -0.34 2.48
N VAL A 7 2.73 -0.77 2.54
CA VAL A 7 2.14 -1.61 1.48
C VAL A 7 1.10 -0.79 0.72
N ASP A 8 1.37 -0.56 -0.57
CA ASP A 8 0.45 0.18 -1.44
C ASP A 8 -0.78 -0.66 -1.77
N THR A 9 -1.83 0.00 -2.23
CA THR A 9 -3.14 -0.60 -2.50
C THR A 9 -3.06 -1.79 -3.46
N ASN A 10 -2.26 -1.68 -4.53
CA ASN A 10 -2.19 -2.74 -5.54
C ASN A 10 -1.77 -4.10 -4.96
N ILE A 11 -0.88 -4.10 -3.97
CA ILE A 11 -0.44 -5.35 -3.34
C ILE A 11 -1.62 -6.04 -2.64
N TRP A 12 -2.42 -5.28 -1.91
CA TRP A 12 -3.61 -5.81 -1.22
C TRP A 12 -4.65 -6.33 -2.22
N VAL A 13 -4.83 -5.62 -3.33
CA VAL A 13 -5.79 -6.02 -4.37
C VAL A 13 -5.35 -7.33 -5.03
N TYR A 14 -4.07 -7.48 -5.38
CA TYR A 14 -3.58 -8.74 -5.94
C TYR A 14 -3.79 -9.92 -5.01
N ALA A 15 -3.73 -9.71 -3.71
CA ALA A 15 -3.94 -10.79 -2.73
C ALA A 15 -5.33 -11.42 -2.82
N VAL A 16 -6.31 -10.70 -3.37
CA VAL A 16 -7.68 -11.22 -3.56
C VAL A 16 -8.02 -11.49 -5.02
N ASP A 17 -7.11 -11.21 -5.95
CA ASP A 17 -7.36 -11.36 -7.38
C ASP A 17 -6.95 -12.75 -7.89
N ALA A 18 -7.93 -13.64 -7.98
CA ALA A 18 -7.71 -15.01 -8.43
C ALA A 18 -7.42 -15.11 -9.94
N ALA A 19 -7.65 -14.04 -10.72
CA ALA A 19 -7.39 -14.01 -12.15
C ALA A 19 -5.90 -14.00 -12.48
N ASP A 20 -5.05 -13.62 -11.52
CA ASP A 20 -3.60 -13.64 -11.68
C ASP A 20 -2.99 -14.45 -10.52
N PRO A 21 -2.95 -15.80 -10.66
CA PRO A 21 -2.52 -16.66 -9.56
C PRO A 21 -1.09 -16.43 -9.10
N ALA A 22 -0.18 -16.09 -10.01
CA ALA A 22 1.22 -15.86 -9.66
C ALA A 22 1.37 -14.60 -8.81
N LYS A 23 0.73 -13.51 -9.21
CA LYS A 23 0.76 -12.27 -8.42
C LYS A 23 -0.01 -12.42 -7.11
N GLN A 24 -1.12 -13.17 -7.12
CA GLN A 24 -1.86 -13.44 -5.90
C GLN A 24 -0.99 -14.16 -4.86
N ALA A 25 -0.30 -15.22 -5.29
CA ALA A 25 0.57 -15.98 -4.39
C ALA A 25 1.72 -15.10 -3.86
N ARG A 26 2.31 -14.28 -4.72
CA ARG A 26 3.39 -13.40 -4.31
C ARG A 26 2.92 -12.32 -3.34
N ALA A 27 1.77 -11.71 -3.62
CA ALA A 27 1.19 -10.71 -2.73
C ALA A 27 0.89 -11.30 -1.36
N ARG A 28 0.28 -12.48 -1.31
CA ARG A 28 -0.02 -13.16 -0.06
C ARG A 28 1.25 -13.49 0.72
N SER A 29 2.30 -13.91 0.03
CA SER A 29 3.58 -14.19 0.67
C SER A 29 4.18 -12.94 1.33
N VAL A 30 4.11 -11.81 0.65
CA VAL A 30 4.61 -10.52 1.18
C VAL A 30 3.82 -10.09 2.41
N LEU A 31 2.52 -10.36 2.43
CA LEU A 31 1.62 -9.93 3.49
C LEU A 31 1.57 -10.88 4.69
N GLU A 32 2.25 -12.01 4.63
CA GLU A 32 2.24 -12.98 5.73
C GLU A 32 2.87 -12.42 7.01
N PRO A 33 2.21 -12.62 8.18
CA PRO A 33 2.75 -12.16 9.45
C PRO A 33 4.11 -12.76 9.82
N SER A 34 4.45 -13.93 9.26
CA SER A 34 5.73 -14.60 9.53
C SER A 34 6.90 -13.99 8.76
N GLY A 35 6.65 -13.02 7.88
CA GLY A 35 7.71 -12.33 7.16
C GLY A 35 8.55 -11.45 8.07
N ASN A 36 9.74 -11.07 7.57
CA ASN A 36 10.68 -10.25 8.32
C ASN A 36 10.40 -8.75 8.18
N ARG A 37 9.15 -8.37 7.95
CA ARG A 37 8.77 -6.98 7.73
C ARG A 37 7.68 -6.55 8.69
N ASP A 38 7.83 -5.36 9.26
CA ASP A 38 6.75 -4.67 9.94
C ASP A 38 5.94 -3.93 8.87
N LEU A 39 4.70 -4.33 8.68
CA LEU A 39 3.86 -3.74 7.65
C LEU A 39 3.07 -2.56 8.21
N VAL A 40 2.95 -1.52 7.38
CA VAL A 40 2.19 -0.30 7.69
C VAL A 40 1.27 0.00 6.52
N THR A 41 0.11 0.53 6.80
CA THR A 41 -0.86 0.99 5.80
C THR A 41 -1.33 2.40 6.14
N SER A 42 -2.29 2.93 5.38
CA SER A 42 -2.83 4.25 5.62
C SER A 42 -4.34 4.26 5.40
N ALA A 43 -5.00 5.31 5.90
CA ALA A 43 -6.42 5.52 5.67
C ALA A 43 -6.74 5.58 4.17
N GLN A 44 -5.85 6.18 3.37
CA GLN A 44 -5.99 6.22 1.92
C GLN A 44 -6.04 4.81 1.33
N VAL A 45 -5.10 3.95 1.71
CA VAL A 45 -5.04 2.58 1.19
C VAL A 45 -6.29 1.79 1.57
N LEU A 46 -6.76 1.93 2.82
CA LEU A 46 -7.99 1.24 3.25
C LEU A 46 -9.17 1.62 2.37
N GLY A 47 -9.34 2.93 2.11
CA GLY A 47 -10.44 3.42 1.27
C GLY A 47 -10.31 3.01 -0.19
N GLU A 48 -9.12 3.12 -0.76
CA GLU A 48 -8.87 2.72 -2.15
C GLU A 48 -9.08 1.22 -2.34
N PHE A 49 -8.63 0.42 -1.40
CA PHE A 49 -8.83 -1.03 -1.43
C PHE A 49 -10.32 -1.37 -1.45
N TYR A 50 -11.09 -0.82 -0.51
CA TYR A 50 -12.54 -1.07 -0.43
C TYR A 50 -13.22 -0.72 -1.76
N ARG A 51 -12.94 0.47 -2.27
CA ARG A 51 -13.54 0.94 -3.52
C ARG A 51 -13.18 0.05 -4.70
N THR A 52 -11.91 -0.35 -4.82
CA THR A 52 -11.46 -1.19 -5.93
C THR A 52 -12.10 -2.57 -5.87
N VAL A 53 -12.10 -3.20 -4.70
CA VAL A 53 -12.61 -4.57 -4.54
C VAL A 53 -14.14 -4.61 -4.76
N THR A 54 -14.87 -3.64 -4.26
CA THR A 54 -16.33 -3.60 -4.42
C THR A 54 -16.76 -3.26 -5.84
N ARG A 55 -15.86 -2.69 -6.66
CA ARG A 55 -16.14 -2.39 -8.06
C ARG A 55 -15.68 -3.49 -9.00
N GLN A 56 -14.40 -3.88 -8.90
CA GLN A 56 -13.80 -4.84 -9.84
C GLN A 56 -14.20 -6.28 -9.56
N PHE A 57 -14.48 -6.61 -8.31
CA PHE A 57 -14.82 -7.97 -7.91
C PHE A 57 -16.24 -8.08 -7.34
N ALA A 58 -17.14 -7.20 -7.81
CA ALA A 58 -18.53 -7.13 -7.30
C ALA A 58 -19.29 -8.45 -7.44
N ASP A 59 -18.92 -9.29 -8.41
CA ASP A 59 -19.50 -10.60 -8.63
C ASP A 59 -18.95 -11.69 -7.71
N ARG A 60 -17.85 -11.44 -7.02
CA ARG A 60 -17.14 -12.43 -6.20
C ARG A 60 -16.93 -12.00 -4.75
N VAL A 61 -16.92 -10.69 -4.49
CA VAL A 61 -16.67 -10.15 -3.16
C VAL A 61 -17.84 -9.24 -2.79
N SER A 62 -18.56 -9.59 -1.74
CA SER A 62 -19.64 -8.75 -1.24
C SER A 62 -19.08 -7.53 -0.51
N GLU A 63 -19.93 -6.51 -0.34
CA GLU A 63 -19.55 -5.35 0.47
C GLU A 63 -19.22 -5.75 1.91
N SER A 64 -19.93 -6.73 2.45
CA SER A 64 -19.68 -7.25 3.79
C SER A 64 -18.31 -7.92 3.88
N ASP A 65 -17.94 -8.72 2.88
CA ASP A 65 -16.61 -9.37 2.84
C ASP A 65 -15.50 -8.34 2.69
N ALA A 66 -15.72 -7.33 1.84
CA ALA A 66 -14.76 -6.24 1.65
C ALA A 66 -14.56 -5.47 2.97
N ARG A 67 -15.62 -5.24 3.72
CA ARG A 67 -15.55 -4.58 5.02
C ARG A 67 -14.71 -5.39 6.00
N GLU A 68 -14.90 -6.70 6.05
CA GLU A 68 -14.08 -7.56 6.90
C GLU A 68 -12.61 -7.53 6.53
N MET A 69 -12.30 -7.50 5.22
CA MET A 69 -10.92 -7.38 4.74
C MET A 69 -10.29 -6.08 5.22
N VAL A 70 -11.01 -4.97 5.09
CA VAL A 70 -10.53 -3.67 5.57
C VAL A 70 -10.31 -3.69 7.08
N ASP A 71 -11.23 -4.29 7.84
CA ASP A 71 -11.08 -4.39 9.28
C ASP A 71 -9.81 -5.17 9.68
N ARG A 72 -9.46 -6.20 8.93
CA ARG A 72 -8.21 -6.95 9.15
C ARG A 72 -6.98 -6.10 8.81
N MET A 73 -7.01 -5.40 7.68
CA MET A 73 -5.93 -4.49 7.29
C MET A 73 -5.71 -3.42 8.36
N ALA A 74 -6.79 -2.92 8.94
CA ALA A 74 -6.75 -1.87 9.95
C ALA A 74 -6.14 -2.33 11.29
N ARG A 75 -5.82 -3.61 11.45
CA ARG A 75 -5.07 -4.11 12.60
C ARG A 75 -3.59 -3.74 12.53
N LEU A 76 -3.09 -3.42 11.34
CA LEU A 76 -1.76 -2.87 11.17
C LEU A 76 -1.75 -1.41 11.62
N PRO A 77 -0.57 -0.83 11.87
CA PRO A 77 -0.49 0.63 12.03
C PRO A 77 -1.05 1.32 10.80
N VAL A 78 -1.98 2.25 11.02
CA VAL A 78 -2.67 2.99 9.95
C VAL A 78 -2.28 4.47 10.05
N VAL A 79 -1.67 4.99 9.00
CA VAL A 79 -1.33 6.43 8.94
C VAL A 79 -2.59 7.21 8.59
N PRO A 80 -3.03 8.15 9.44
CA PRO A 80 -4.20 8.96 9.13
C PRO A 80 -3.87 10.04 8.10
N ILE A 81 -4.89 10.49 7.37
CA ILE A 81 -4.76 11.63 6.46
C ILE A 81 -5.16 12.87 7.23
N ASP A 82 -4.18 13.57 7.75
CA ASP A 82 -4.39 14.86 8.43
C ASP A 82 -3.82 16.01 7.59
N ALA A 83 -4.00 17.24 8.06
CA ALA A 83 -3.56 18.42 7.32
C ALA A 83 -2.05 18.43 7.10
N ARG A 84 -1.28 17.95 8.07
CA ARG A 84 0.17 17.89 7.97
C ARG A 84 0.60 16.94 6.87
N LEU A 85 -0.02 15.75 6.81
CA LEU A 85 0.29 14.78 5.76
C LEU A 85 -0.06 15.31 4.38
N VAL A 86 -1.19 16.00 4.24
CA VAL A 86 -1.59 16.64 2.98
C VAL A 86 -0.52 17.64 2.54
N SER A 87 -0.07 18.49 3.47
CA SER A 87 0.96 19.49 3.17
C SER A 87 2.28 18.83 2.72
N GLU A 88 2.70 17.76 3.39
CA GLU A 88 3.90 17.01 3.02
C GLU A 88 3.74 16.38 1.63
N ALA A 89 2.55 15.86 1.32
CA ALA A 89 2.27 15.27 0.01
C ALA A 89 2.32 16.31 -1.10
N ILE A 90 1.80 17.52 -0.86
CA ILE A 90 1.86 18.60 -1.85
C ILE A 90 3.31 18.96 -2.14
N ALA A 91 4.13 19.13 -1.12
CA ALA A 91 5.55 19.42 -1.30
C ALA A 91 6.26 18.28 -2.04
N GLY A 92 5.98 17.04 -1.64
CA GLY A 92 6.57 15.85 -2.27
C GLY A 92 6.18 15.68 -3.72
N SER A 93 4.93 15.96 -4.09
CA SER A 93 4.49 15.83 -5.48
C SER A 93 5.29 16.76 -6.42
N ARG A 94 5.64 17.92 -5.93
CA ARG A 94 6.44 18.89 -6.68
C ARG A 94 7.91 18.49 -6.72
N GLU A 95 8.45 18.05 -5.60
CA GLU A 95 9.85 17.62 -5.49
C GLU A 95 10.12 16.37 -6.34
N TRP A 96 9.23 15.40 -6.27
CA TRP A 96 9.42 14.08 -6.90
C TRP A 96 8.82 13.98 -8.29
N GLN A 97 8.01 14.98 -8.69
CA GLN A 97 7.30 14.99 -9.97
C GLN A 97 6.41 13.76 -10.15
N VAL A 98 5.66 13.46 -9.12
CA VAL A 98 4.65 12.40 -9.11
C VAL A 98 3.27 12.99 -8.84
N SER A 99 2.21 12.22 -9.07
CA SER A 99 0.86 12.66 -8.76
C SER A 99 0.72 12.95 -7.27
N TYR A 100 -0.23 13.81 -6.92
CA TYR A 100 -0.54 14.07 -5.51
C TYR A 100 -0.86 12.77 -4.75
N TRP A 101 -1.62 11.87 -5.38
CA TRP A 101 -2.03 10.61 -4.74
C TRP A 101 -0.83 9.68 -4.48
N ASP A 102 0.11 9.60 -5.41
CA ASP A 102 1.36 8.86 -5.20
C ASP A 102 2.22 9.54 -4.13
N ALA A 103 2.26 10.87 -4.13
CA ALA A 103 2.99 11.62 -3.12
C ALA A 103 2.40 11.40 -1.72
N LEU A 104 1.07 11.25 -1.63
CA LEU A 104 0.41 10.98 -0.36
C LEU A 104 0.81 9.61 0.22
N ILE A 105 0.93 8.60 -0.65
CA ILE A 105 1.43 7.27 -0.27
C ILE A 105 2.89 7.38 0.21
N LEU A 106 3.74 8.07 -0.55
CA LEU A 106 5.15 8.25 -0.20
C LEU A 106 5.32 9.01 1.12
N ALA A 107 4.53 10.06 1.31
CA ALA A 107 4.56 10.85 2.54
C ALA A 107 4.12 10.01 3.74
N ALA A 108 3.11 9.17 3.58
CA ALA A 108 2.65 8.26 4.63
C ALA A 108 3.74 7.26 5.01
N ALA A 109 4.44 6.72 4.00
CA ALA A 109 5.56 5.80 4.24
C ALA A 109 6.70 6.49 5.00
N GLU A 110 7.04 7.71 4.60
CA GLU A 110 8.12 8.46 5.24
C GLU A 110 7.78 8.82 6.68
N THR A 111 6.59 9.38 6.92
CA THR A 111 6.20 9.82 8.27
C THR A 111 6.05 8.67 9.25
N SER A 112 5.75 7.48 8.77
CA SER A 112 5.64 6.29 9.62
C SER A 112 6.97 5.56 9.82
N GLY A 113 8.06 6.11 9.28
CA GLY A 113 9.40 5.54 9.46
C GLY A 113 9.67 4.30 8.63
N CYS A 114 8.97 4.14 7.51
CA CYS A 114 9.19 3.01 6.62
C CYS A 114 10.44 3.23 5.77
N GLN A 115 11.25 2.19 5.64
CA GLN A 115 12.41 2.20 4.77
C GLN A 115 12.03 1.83 3.34
N ARG A 116 10.93 1.11 3.16
CA ARG A 116 10.48 0.61 1.87
C ARG A 116 9.00 0.90 1.64
N LEU A 117 8.69 1.13 0.38
CA LEU A 117 7.32 1.18 -0.13
C LEU A 117 7.15 0.03 -1.11
N LEU A 118 6.29 -0.92 -0.78
CA LEU A 118 5.97 -2.04 -1.66
C LEU A 118 4.88 -1.58 -2.61
N SER A 119 5.21 -1.46 -3.88
CA SER A 119 4.29 -0.95 -4.91
C SER A 119 4.69 -1.41 -6.29
N GLU A 120 3.70 -1.66 -7.15
CA GLU A 120 3.91 -1.93 -8.56
C GLU A 120 3.90 -0.66 -9.41
N ASP A 121 3.29 0.41 -8.89
CA ASP A 121 2.98 1.61 -9.66
C ASP A 121 4.12 2.63 -9.77
N LEU A 122 5.08 2.57 -8.85
CA LEU A 122 6.20 3.50 -8.82
C LEU A 122 7.47 2.81 -9.29
N SER A 123 8.50 3.61 -9.60
CA SER A 123 9.75 3.09 -10.13
C SER A 123 10.49 2.21 -9.13
N ASP A 124 10.62 0.92 -9.45
CA ASP A 124 11.32 -0.04 -8.61
C ASP A 124 12.77 0.40 -8.38
N GLY A 125 13.19 0.37 -7.12
CA GLY A 125 14.54 0.74 -6.71
C GLY A 125 14.76 2.24 -6.53
N ARG A 126 13.81 3.09 -6.92
CA ARG A 126 13.97 4.53 -6.76
C ARG A 126 13.80 4.94 -5.31
N ALA A 127 14.68 5.82 -4.84
CA ALA A 127 14.58 6.40 -3.51
C ALA A 127 13.87 7.74 -3.54
N TYR A 128 12.92 7.90 -2.63
CA TYR A 128 12.22 9.16 -2.38
C TYR A 128 12.53 9.55 -0.94
N ARG A 129 13.55 10.41 -0.74
CA ARG A 129 14.12 10.68 0.58
C ARG A 129 14.55 9.37 1.25
N SER A 130 14.01 9.02 2.41
CA SER A 130 14.39 7.82 3.16
C SER A 130 13.66 6.55 2.71
N VAL A 131 12.74 6.66 1.76
CA VAL A 131 11.90 5.53 1.33
C VAL A 131 12.36 5.02 -0.02
N THR A 132 12.65 3.72 -0.11
CA THR A 132 13.00 3.06 -1.38
C THR A 132 11.83 2.22 -1.85
N VAL A 133 11.45 2.37 -3.11
CA VAL A 133 10.37 1.58 -3.71
C VAL A 133 10.88 0.19 -4.04
N GLU A 134 10.07 -0.81 -3.70
CA GLU A 134 10.32 -2.20 -4.07
C GLU A 134 9.08 -2.75 -4.75
N ASN A 135 9.23 -3.22 -6.00
CA ASN A 135 8.16 -3.93 -6.69
C ASN A 135 8.31 -5.42 -6.41
N PRO A 136 7.43 -6.02 -5.59
CA PRO A 136 7.58 -7.43 -5.21
C PRO A 136 7.26 -8.39 -6.35
N PHE A 137 6.69 -7.90 -7.46
CA PHE A 137 6.38 -8.68 -8.66
C PHE A 137 7.44 -8.55 -9.74
N GLY A 138 8.30 -7.56 -9.60
CA GLY A 138 9.33 -7.29 -10.57
C GLY A 138 10.34 -8.42 -10.67
N GLY A 139 10.47 -8.97 -11.82
CA GLY A 139 11.48 -9.97 -12.09
C GLY A 139 12.79 -9.32 -12.45
#